data_e2e1a9dc0d0ce7a5057ff781b7b5bf6d
#
_entry.id   e2e1a9dc0d0ce7a5057ff781b7b5bf6d
#
_cell.length_a   1.000
_cell.length_b   1.000
_cell.length_c   1.000
_cell.angle_alpha   90.00
_cell.angle_beta   90.00
_cell.angle_gamma   90.00
#
_symmetry.space_group_name_H-M   'P 1'
#
loop_
_entity.id
_entity.type
_entity.pdbx_description
1 polymer ?
#
loop_
_entity_poly.entity_id
_entity_poly.type
_entity_poly.pdbx_seq_one_letter_code
_entity_poly.pdbx_strand_id
1 'polypeptide(L)'
;AKYASEGFDIQLVAPPKSVGDVDCISIMKNTKNLDAAKKFVDFMLSTEAQELMSSIDFTVPVNPEAKAAKGSIPLSEIDLIDYDAKLAASQKEQVLEKWSKEVR
;
A
#
# COMPACT_ATOMS: atom_id res chain seq x y z
N ALA A 1 -3.60 12.26 2.67
CA ALA A 1 -4.26 12.62 1.40
C ALA A 1 -5.75 12.88 1.59
N LYS A 2 -6.53 11.97 2.22
CA LYS A 2 -8.00 12.10 2.39
C LYS A 2 -8.42 13.43 3.01
N TYR A 3 -7.92 13.78 4.18
CA TYR A 3 -8.30 15.04 4.85
C TYR A 3 -7.88 16.28 4.04
N ALA A 4 -6.75 16.24 3.33
CA ALA A 4 -6.38 17.33 2.44
C ALA A 4 -7.36 17.49 1.26
N SER A 5 -7.90 16.38 0.71
CA SER A 5 -8.93 16.43 -0.33
C SER A 5 -10.28 16.95 0.17
N GLU A 6 -10.56 16.82 1.45
CA GLU A 6 -11.76 17.35 2.13
C GLU A 6 -11.61 18.84 2.54
N GLY A 7 -10.48 19.47 2.22
CA GLY A 7 -10.25 20.90 2.45
C GLY A 7 -9.59 21.26 3.78
N PHE A 8 -9.10 20.26 4.52
CA PHE A 8 -8.29 20.54 5.71
C PHE A 8 -6.92 21.07 5.32
N ASP A 9 -6.42 22.07 6.03
CA ASP A 9 -5.09 22.65 5.82
C ASP A 9 -4.00 21.75 6.43
N ILE A 10 -3.78 20.62 5.76
CA ILE A 10 -2.75 19.62 6.13
C ILE A 10 -1.96 19.21 4.91
N GLN A 11 -0.71 18.85 5.12
CA GLN A 11 0.18 18.36 4.08
C GLN A 11 0.66 16.95 4.41
N LEU A 12 0.68 16.08 3.39
CA LEU A 12 1.33 14.77 3.49
C LEU A 12 2.83 14.95 3.26
N VAL A 13 3.64 14.38 4.16
CA VAL A 13 5.10 14.39 4.07
C VAL A 13 5.61 12.97 4.12
N ALA A 14 6.44 12.58 3.15
CA ALA A 14 7.18 11.33 3.18
C ALA A 14 8.64 11.63 3.56
N PRO A 15 9.06 11.40 4.80
CA PRO A 15 10.45 11.61 5.19
C PRO A 15 11.35 10.56 4.50
N PRO A 16 12.66 10.84 4.38
CA PRO A 16 13.62 9.84 3.91
C PRO A 16 13.54 8.56 4.74
N LYS A 17 13.69 7.41 4.09
CA LYS A 17 13.57 6.08 4.70
C LYS A 17 12.19 5.80 5.29
N SER A 18 11.15 6.19 4.57
CA SER A 18 9.77 5.85 4.91
C SER A 18 9.53 4.34 4.85
N VAL A 19 8.64 3.86 5.71
CA VAL A 19 8.15 2.47 5.64
C VAL A 19 6.98 2.40 4.67
N GLY A 20 7.01 1.43 3.76
CA GLY A 20 5.88 1.10 2.89
C GLY A 20 5.36 -0.30 3.19
N ASP A 21 4.05 -0.46 3.07
CA ASP A 21 3.40 -1.77 3.07
C ASP A 21 2.76 -2.01 1.71
N VAL A 22 2.67 -3.28 1.30
CA VAL A 22 2.17 -3.67 -0.02
C VAL A 22 0.95 -4.53 0.14
N ASP A 23 -0.18 -4.06 -0.36
CA ASP A 23 -1.38 -4.87 -0.48
C ASP A 23 -1.20 -5.92 -1.57
N CYS A 24 -1.50 -7.16 -1.25
CA CYS A 24 -1.31 -8.28 -2.15
C CYS A 24 -2.65 -8.88 -2.60
N ILE A 25 -2.74 -9.20 -3.88
CA ILE A 25 -3.82 -10.03 -4.43
C ILE A 25 -3.26 -11.39 -4.81
N SER A 26 -3.98 -12.47 -4.46
CA SER A 26 -3.57 -13.82 -4.78
C SER A 26 -4.73 -14.69 -5.23
N ILE A 27 -4.43 -15.71 -6.06
CA ILE A 27 -5.41 -16.67 -6.54
C ILE A 27 -5.37 -17.91 -5.66
N MET A 28 -6.52 -18.33 -5.13
CA MET A 28 -6.62 -19.52 -4.31
C MET A 28 -6.28 -20.78 -5.11
N LYS A 29 -5.43 -21.66 -4.56
CA LYS A 29 -4.85 -22.83 -5.24
C LYS A 29 -5.89 -23.74 -5.92
N ASN A 30 -7.06 -23.91 -5.35
CA ASN A 30 -8.08 -24.86 -5.83
C ASN A 30 -9.32 -24.12 -6.36
N THR A 31 -9.18 -22.90 -6.87
CA THR A 31 -10.32 -22.18 -7.46
C THR A 31 -10.87 -22.93 -8.67
N LYS A 32 -12.20 -23.03 -8.74
CA LYS A 32 -12.90 -23.60 -9.90
C LYS A 32 -13.03 -22.61 -11.06
N ASN A 33 -12.72 -21.34 -10.82
CA ASN A 33 -12.89 -20.24 -11.78
C ASN A 33 -11.52 -19.58 -12.08
N LEU A 34 -10.51 -20.38 -12.41
CA LEU A 34 -9.13 -19.89 -12.59
C LEU A 34 -9.01 -18.78 -13.62
N ASP A 35 -9.68 -18.91 -14.77
CA ASP A 35 -9.60 -17.91 -15.85
C ASP A 35 -10.27 -16.59 -15.44
N ALA A 36 -11.38 -16.65 -14.73
CA ALA A 36 -12.03 -15.45 -14.20
C ALA A 36 -11.15 -14.78 -13.11
N ALA A 37 -10.52 -15.59 -12.24
CA ALA A 37 -9.61 -15.08 -11.21
C ALA A 37 -8.39 -14.38 -11.82
N LYS A 38 -7.80 -14.94 -12.88
CA LYS A 38 -6.70 -14.30 -13.62
C LYS A 38 -7.12 -12.95 -14.21
N LYS A 39 -8.26 -12.92 -14.92
CA LYS A 39 -8.80 -11.67 -15.49
C LYS A 39 -9.05 -10.62 -14.42
N PHE A 40 -9.51 -11.01 -13.24
CA PHE A 40 -9.70 -10.09 -12.12
C PHE A 40 -8.37 -9.54 -11.61
N VAL A 41 -7.33 -10.37 -11.47
CA VAL A 41 -5.98 -9.90 -11.09
C VAL A 41 -5.44 -8.93 -12.14
N ASP A 42 -5.55 -9.27 -13.42
CA ASP A 42 -5.10 -8.41 -14.53
C ASP A 42 -5.85 -7.05 -14.49
N PHE A 43 -7.16 -7.06 -14.24
CA PHE A 43 -7.92 -5.84 -14.05
C PHE A 43 -7.44 -5.01 -12.86
N MET A 44 -7.21 -5.64 -11.70
CA MET A 44 -6.74 -4.94 -10.49
C MET A 44 -5.35 -4.32 -10.66
N LEU A 45 -4.53 -4.83 -11.58
CA LEU A 45 -3.22 -4.27 -11.93
C LEU A 45 -3.27 -3.26 -13.09
N SER A 46 -4.43 -3.07 -13.70
CA SER A 46 -4.60 -2.09 -14.78
C SER A 46 -4.52 -0.65 -14.27
N THR A 47 -4.18 0.27 -15.17
CA THR A 47 -4.17 1.71 -14.88
C THR A 47 -5.52 2.18 -14.36
N GLU A 48 -6.62 1.77 -15.02
CA GLU A 48 -7.98 2.13 -14.64
C GLU A 48 -8.33 1.74 -13.20
N ALA A 49 -8.09 0.48 -12.82
CA ALA A 49 -8.40 -0.01 -11.48
C ALA A 49 -7.51 0.65 -10.41
N GLN A 50 -6.24 0.84 -10.71
CA GLN A 50 -5.29 1.46 -9.79
C GLN A 50 -5.60 2.96 -9.55
N GLU A 51 -5.98 3.70 -10.60
CA GLU A 51 -6.43 5.09 -10.46
C GLU A 51 -7.74 5.19 -9.69
N LEU A 52 -8.69 4.28 -9.93
CA LEU A 52 -9.95 4.24 -9.20
C LEU A 52 -9.71 3.96 -7.72
N MET A 53 -8.92 2.95 -7.37
CA MET A 53 -8.56 2.64 -5.99
C MET A 53 -7.86 3.82 -5.32
N SER A 54 -6.89 4.43 -6.00
CA SER A 54 -6.21 5.60 -5.48
C SER A 54 -7.17 6.76 -5.21
N SER A 55 -8.17 6.98 -6.06
CA SER A 55 -9.15 8.07 -5.90
C SER A 55 -10.09 7.87 -4.70
N ILE A 56 -10.36 6.61 -4.30
CA ILE A 56 -11.28 6.27 -3.21
C ILE A 56 -10.53 6.10 -1.88
N ASP A 57 -9.47 5.28 -1.88
CA ASP A 57 -8.76 4.88 -0.67
C ASP A 57 -7.44 5.61 -0.47
N PHE A 58 -7.03 6.46 -1.42
CA PHE A 58 -5.75 7.17 -1.41
C PHE A 58 -4.53 6.24 -1.35
N THR A 59 -4.69 5.00 -1.82
CA THR A 59 -3.57 4.08 -2.00
C THR A 59 -2.64 4.58 -3.09
N VAL A 60 -1.34 4.27 -2.94
CA VAL A 60 -0.35 4.64 -3.95
C VAL A 60 -0.32 3.55 -5.02
N PRO A 61 -0.60 3.87 -6.30
CA PRO A 61 -0.55 2.89 -7.38
C PRO A 61 0.84 2.27 -7.53
N VAL A 62 0.90 0.95 -7.75
CA VAL A 62 2.15 0.25 -8.09
C VAL A 62 2.37 0.19 -9.61
N ASN A 63 1.31 0.36 -10.40
CA ASN A 63 1.43 0.51 -11.85
C ASN A 63 2.02 1.89 -12.17
N PRO A 64 3.19 1.98 -12.85
CA PRO A 64 3.87 3.25 -13.10
C PRO A 64 3.11 4.18 -14.05
N GLU A 65 2.15 3.66 -14.82
CA GLU A 65 1.29 4.43 -15.71
C GLU A 65 0.07 5.03 -15.02
N ALA A 66 -0.27 4.52 -13.82
CA ALA A 66 -1.43 4.98 -13.06
C ALA A 66 -1.08 6.22 -12.23
N LYS A 67 -1.99 7.18 -12.21
CA LYS A 67 -1.84 8.42 -11.45
C LYS A 67 -2.35 8.24 -10.02
N ALA A 68 -1.56 8.68 -9.06
CA ALA A 68 -2.00 8.78 -7.68
C ALA A 68 -3.09 9.86 -7.51
N ALA A 69 -3.95 9.69 -6.53
CA ALA A 69 -4.97 10.68 -6.19
C ALA A 69 -4.36 12.06 -5.88
N LYS A 70 -5.12 13.11 -6.14
CA LYS A 70 -4.70 14.48 -5.81
C LYS A 70 -4.39 14.61 -4.31
N GLY A 71 -3.20 15.10 -4.01
CA GLY A 71 -2.72 15.25 -2.63
C GLY A 71 -2.00 14.01 -2.07
N SER A 72 -1.88 12.93 -2.86
CA SER A 72 -1.00 11.80 -2.57
C SER A 72 0.40 12.06 -3.11
N ILE A 73 1.41 11.40 -2.53
CA ILE A 73 2.79 11.42 -3.00
C ILE A 73 2.97 10.23 -3.95
N PRO A 74 3.45 10.43 -5.20
CA PRO A 74 3.75 9.32 -6.11
C PRO A 74 4.81 8.38 -5.52
N LEU A 75 4.71 7.09 -5.81
CA LEU A 75 5.67 6.09 -5.31
C LEU A 75 7.12 6.43 -5.69
N SER A 76 7.34 7.02 -6.85
CA SER A 76 8.66 7.44 -7.34
C SER A 76 9.31 8.57 -6.51
N GLU A 77 8.53 9.27 -5.70
CA GLU A 77 9.00 10.36 -4.83
C GLU A 77 9.17 9.92 -3.37
N ILE A 78 8.85 8.67 -3.05
CA ILE A 78 8.96 8.12 -1.70
C ILE A 78 10.25 7.29 -1.59
N ASP A 79 11.16 7.73 -0.73
CA ASP A 79 12.38 6.97 -0.38
C ASP A 79 12.00 5.87 0.63
N LEU A 80 11.76 4.65 0.14
CA LEU A 80 11.38 3.51 0.96
C LEU A 80 12.61 2.79 1.50
N ILE A 81 12.51 2.30 2.75
CA ILE A 81 13.50 1.36 3.28
C ILE A 81 13.36 -0.01 2.62
N ASP A 82 14.46 -0.72 2.52
CA ASP A 82 14.43 -2.15 2.17
C ASP A 82 13.87 -2.94 3.37
N TYR A 83 12.61 -3.36 3.26
CA TYR A 83 11.88 -4.03 4.34
C TYR A 83 12.03 -5.54 4.26
N ASP A 84 12.78 -6.11 5.21
CA ASP A 84 12.91 -7.57 5.37
C ASP A 84 11.69 -8.15 6.11
N ALA A 85 10.70 -8.61 5.34
CA ALA A 85 9.48 -9.21 5.90
C ALA A 85 9.73 -10.49 6.72
N LYS A 86 10.79 -11.27 6.42
CA LYS A 86 11.13 -12.48 7.18
C LYS A 86 11.71 -12.11 8.53
N LEU A 87 12.60 -11.14 8.57
CA LEU A 87 13.16 -10.61 9.82
C LEU A 87 12.05 -10.01 10.67
N ALA A 88 11.18 -9.18 10.10
CA ALA A 88 10.06 -8.58 10.79
C ALA A 88 9.11 -9.62 11.38
N ALA A 89 8.77 -10.66 10.62
CA ALA A 89 7.92 -11.75 11.10
C ALA A 89 8.58 -12.52 12.27
N SER A 90 9.88 -12.77 12.22
CA SER A 90 10.61 -13.47 13.28
C SER A 90 10.73 -12.67 14.58
N GLN A 91 10.70 -11.34 14.50
CA GLN A 91 10.83 -10.44 15.65
C GLN A 91 9.50 -9.92 16.17
N LYS A 92 8.37 -10.25 15.52
CA LYS A 92 7.06 -9.69 15.81
C LYS A 92 6.69 -9.78 17.30
N GLU A 93 6.81 -10.95 17.91
CA GLU A 93 6.44 -11.15 19.32
C GLU A 93 7.31 -10.33 20.26
N GLN A 94 8.61 -10.28 20.02
CA GLN A 94 9.54 -9.49 20.82
C GLN A 94 9.25 -7.98 20.72
N VAL A 95 8.94 -7.50 19.52
CA VAL A 95 8.59 -6.09 19.29
C VAL A 95 7.28 -5.74 20.00
N LEU A 96 6.26 -6.59 19.91
CA LEU A 96 4.97 -6.37 20.57
C LEU A 96 5.10 -6.39 22.09
N GLU A 97 5.91 -7.28 22.64
CA GLU A 97 6.18 -7.35 24.07
C GLU A 97 6.88 -6.08 24.56
N LYS A 98 7.93 -5.64 23.85
CA LYS A 98 8.64 -4.41 24.14
C LYS A 98 7.73 -3.18 24.06
N TRP A 99 6.93 -3.08 23.00
CA TRP A 99 5.96 -2.00 22.83
C TRP A 99 4.98 -1.92 24.01
N SER A 100 4.40 -3.06 24.41
CA SER A 100 3.44 -3.09 25.52
C SER A 100 4.03 -2.73 26.88
N LYS A 101 5.34 -2.88 27.05
CA LYS A 101 6.05 -2.54 28.31
C LYS A 101 6.54 -1.09 28.35
N GLU A 102 6.96 -0.55 27.21
CA GLU A 102 7.68 0.73 27.16
C GLU A 102 6.83 1.88 26.59
N VAL A 103 5.77 1.57 25.83
CA VAL A 103 4.96 2.57 25.10
C VAL A 103 3.49 2.44 25.51
N ARG A 104 3.18 2.63 26.77
CA ARG A 104 1.78 2.70 27.25
C ARG A 104 1.27 4.12 27.27
#